data_51456445ae4a1fa0251125acee6059af
#
_entry.id   51456445ae4a1fa0251125acee6059af
#
_cell.length_a   1.000
_cell.length_b   1.000
_cell.length_c   1.000
_cell.angle_alpha   90.00
_cell.angle_beta   90.00
_cell.angle_gamma   90.00
#
_symmetry.space_group_name_H-M   'P 1'
#
loop_
_entity.id
_entity.type
_entity.pdbx_description
1 polymer ?
#
loop_
_entity_poly.entity_id
_entity_poly.type
_entity_poly.pdbx_seq_one_letter_code
_entity_poly.pdbx_strand_id
1 'polypeptide(L)'
;MNLQQVQDAVVELLSKFYDKATVVVSGQNATMPPVPYVVVSFRNLTKAPGYSSFLEINDGVESKSFPMSLTLNVELVTYGVSKGEGIQPIDTSVTDLNQFSMFLSSEYASYFLQERNMNLETIGDCTPIYNLRNDVSVPFRAQLNLRAGFIQTVEDAALIRSRDSDYTQTGSGASSVLAEKKDGYFTDVTVKYKE
;
A
#
# COMPACT_ATOMS: atom_id res chain seq x y z
N MET A 1 4.93 11.85 2.95
CA MET A 1 5.19 10.50 2.40
C MET A 1 4.28 10.27 1.22
N ASN A 2 4.74 9.64 0.14
CA ASN A 2 3.88 9.27 -0.99
C ASN A 2 3.49 7.77 -0.93
N LEU A 3 2.53 7.37 -1.77
CA LEU A 3 2.00 6.00 -1.80
C LEU A 3 3.10 4.95 -2.07
N GLN A 4 4.02 5.23 -2.99
CA GLN A 4 5.11 4.30 -3.33
C GLN A 4 6.03 4.05 -2.12
N GLN A 5 6.38 5.10 -1.39
CA GLN A 5 7.20 4.97 -0.17
C GLN A 5 6.52 4.11 0.92
N VAL A 6 5.18 4.19 1.02
CA VAL A 6 4.41 3.33 1.94
C VAL A 6 4.44 1.88 1.49
N GLN A 7 4.26 1.63 0.20
CA GLN A 7 4.32 0.28 -0.37
C GLN A 7 5.71 -0.34 -0.18
N ASP A 8 6.76 0.41 -0.48
CA ASP A 8 8.15 -0.03 -0.31
C ASP A 8 8.48 -0.34 1.16
N ALA A 9 8.02 0.49 2.09
CA ALA A 9 8.20 0.26 3.52
C ALA A 9 7.50 -1.01 4.01
N VAL A 10 6.28 -1.28 3.54
CA VAL A 10 5.56 -2.52 3.87
C VAL A 10 6.28 -3.75 3.32
N VAL A 11 6.72 -3.70 2.07
CA VAL A 11 7.48 -4.80 1.44
C VAL A 11 8.81 -5.02 2.16
N GLU A 12 9.52 -3.94 2.53
CA GLU A 12 10.77 -4.03 3.30
C GLU A 12 10.55 -4.69 4.67
N LEU A 13 9.50 -4.28 5.40
CA LEU A 13 9.19 -4.84 6.72
C LEU A 13 8.85 -6.33 6.64
N LEU A 14 8.05 -6.73 5.65
CA LEU A 14 7.72 -8.13 5.39
C LEU A 14 8.96 -8.94 5.01
N SER A 15 9.83 -8.40 4.16
CA SER A 15 11.07 -9.06 3.75
C SER A 15 12.06 -9.24 4.91
N LYS A 16 12.04 -8.34 5.89
CA LYS A 16 12.84 -8.48 7.11
C LYS A 16 12.30 -9.53 8.07
N PHE A 17 10.98 -9.67 8.14
CA PHE A 17 10.37 -10.70 8.97
C PHE A 17 10.46 -12.10 8.34
N TYR A 18 10.18 -12.19 7.04
CA TYR A 18 10.22 -13.44 6.28
C TYR A 18 11.53 -13.55 5.48
N ASP A 19 12.64 -13.75 6.18
CA ASP A 19 14.00 -13.80 5.58
C ASP A 19 14.19 -14.93 4.56
N LYS A 20 13.38 -16.00 4.67
CA LYS A 20 13.43 -17.20 3.81
C LYS A 20 12.33 -17.26 2.77
N ALA A 21 11.42 -16.29 2.73
CA ALA A 21 10.35 -16.23 1.77
C ALA A 21 10.52 -15.05 0.81
N THR A 22 10.17 -15.25 -0.44
CA THR A 22 10.15 -14.17 -1.42
C THR A 22 8.89 -13.33 -1.23
N VAL A 23 9.03 -12.03 -1.02
CA VAL A 23 7.90 -11.10 -0.96
C VAL A 23 7.63 -10.56 -2.37
N VAL A 24 6.39 -10.70 -2.84
CA VAL A 24 5.94 -10.22 -4.15
C VAL A 24 4.72 -9.31 -4.01
N VAL A 25 4.66 -8.29 -4.85
CA VAL A 25 3.50 -7.40 -4.92
C VAL A 25 2.53 -7.93 -5.98
N SER A 26 1.27 -8.06 -5.60
CA SER A 26 0.20 -8.49 -6.52
C SER A 26 0.06 -7.54 -7.71
N GLY A 27 -0.22 -8.10 -8.89
CA GLY A 27 -0.40 -7.32 -10.12
C GLY A 27 0.89 -7.08 -10.92
N GLN A 28 2.04 -7.52 -10.43
CA GLN A 28 3.27 -7.53 -11.23
C GLN A 28 3.24 -8.74 -12.17
N ASN A 29 3.59 -8.52 -13.45
CA ASN A 29 3.74 -9.59 -14.46
C ASN A 29 5.02 -10.39 -14.21
N ALA A 30 5.16 -10.98 -13.04
CA ALA A 30 6.28 -11.79 -12.63
C ALA A 30 5.85 -13.26 -12.54
N THR A 31 6.75 -14.16 -12.90
CA THR A 31 6.57 -15.60 -12.66
C THR A 31 6.44 -15.84 -11.16
N MET A 32 5.50 -16.68 -10.75
CA MET A 32 5.33 -17.04 -9.34
C MET A 32 6.63 -17.62 -8.78
N PRO A 33 7.12 -17.08 -7.63
CA PRO A 33 8.35 -17.59 -7.01
C PRO A 33 8.13 -19.00 -6.44
N PRO A 34 9.22 -19.71 -6.15
CA PRO A 34 9.13 -20.96 -5.41
C PRO A 34 8.57 -20.73 -4.00
N VAL A 35 7.84 -21.71 -3.49
CA VAL A 35 7.32 -21.71 -2.11
C VAL A 35 8.48 -21.93 -1.12
N PRO A 36 8.56 -21.17 0.00
CA PRO A 36 7.55 -20.23 0.51
C PRO A 36 7.65 -18.83 -0.10
N TYR A 37 6.52 -18.16 -0.23
CA TYR A 37 6.46 -16.78 -0.64
C TYR A 37 5.31 -16.02 0.03
N VAL A 38 5.41 -14.69 0.05
CA VAL A 38 4.39 -13.79 0.58
C VAL A 38 3.90 -12.89 -0.54
N VAL A 39 2.59 -12.81 -0.71
CA VAL A 39 1.95 -11.90 -1.68
C VAL A 39 1.35 -10.72 -0.94
N VAL A 40 1.72 -9.51 -1.34
CA VAL A 40 1.12 -8.27 -0.84
C VAL A 40 0.22 -7.68 -1.89
N SER A 41 -1.05 -7.48 -1.55
CA SER A 41 -2.04 -6.85 -2.41
C SER A 41 -2.47 -5.53 -1.80
N PHE A 42 -2.06 -4.42 -2.40
CA PHE A 42 -2.53 -3.10 -2.02
C PHE A 42 -3.92 -2.86 -2.62
N ARG A 43 -4.88 -2.41 -1.81
CA ARG A 43 -6.28 -2.34 -2.23
C ARG A 43 -6.79 -0.90 -2.25
N ASN A 44 -7.37 -0.44 -1.17
CA ASN A 44 -8.10 0.81 -1.12
C ASN A 44 -7.27 1.90 -0.44
N LEU A 45 -7.02 2.99 -1.17
CA LEU A 45 -6.46 4.21 -0.63
C LEU A 45 -7.60 5.19 -0.37
N THR A 46 -7.77 5.61 0.87
CA THR A 46 -8.83 6.53 1.29
C THR A 46 -8.26 7.61 2.20
N LYS A 47 -8.94 8.74 2.30
CA LYS A 47 -8.67 9.69 3.39
C LYS A 47 -9.07 9.04 4.71
N ALA A 48 -8.27 9.21 5.75
CA ALA A 48 -8.61 8.71 7.07
C ALA A 48 -9.90 9.39 7.56
N PRO A 49 -10.90 8.62 8.01
CA PRO A 49 -12.18 9.18 8.44
C PRO A 49 -11.99 10.07 9.69
N GLY A 50 -12.71 11.21 9.73
CA GLY A 50 -12.69 12.11 10.88
C GLY A 50 -11.52 13.08 10.96
N TYR A 51 -10.59 13.05 10.01
CA TYR A 51 -9.45 13.97 9.98
C TYR A 51 -9.62 15.03 8.88
N SER A 52 -9.39 16.28 9.26
CA SER A 52 -9.28 17.40 8.31
C SER A 52 -7.91 17.43 7.67
N SER A 53 -7.81 18.01 6.48
CA SER A 53 -6.50 18.35 5.91
C SER A 53 -5.87 19.49 6.71
N PHE A 54 -4.55 19.45 6.83
CA PHE A 54 -3.77 20.53 7.43
C PHE A 54 -3.14 21.36 6.31
N LEU A 55 -3.24 22.70 6.43
CA LEU A 55 -2.58 23.62 5.53
C LEU A 55 -1.32 24.15 6.22
N GLU A 56 -0.19 24.04 5.57
CA GLU A 56 1.08 24.62 5.99
C GLU A 56 1.58 25.55 4.90
N ILE A 57 2.10 26.71 5.33
CA ILE A 57 2.74 27.67 4.42
C ILE A 57 4.21 27.79 4.86
N ASN A 58 5.11 27.24 4.06
CA ASN A 58 6.54 27.32 4.29
C ASN A 58 7.19 28.09 3.15
N ASP A 59 7.87 29.18 3.46
CA ASP A 59 8.58 30.04 2.50
C ASP A 59 7.70 30.50 1.31
N GLY A 60 6.41 30.76 1.57
CA GLY A 60 5.45 31.18 0.54
C GLY A 60 4.91 30.03 -0.32
N VAL A 61 5.28 28.77 -0.03
CA VAL A 61 4.74 27.59 -0.68
C VAL A 61 3.64 26.99 0.19
N GLU A 62 2.43 26.94 -0.35
CA GLU A 62 1.34 26.21 0.30
C GLU A 62 1.47 24.73 0.10
N SER A 63 1.37 23.99 1.19
CA SER A 63 1.27 22.54 1.17
C SER A 63 0.05 22.07 1.97
N LYS A 64 -0.63 21.07 1.47
CA LYS A 64 -1.75 20.42 2.16
C LYS A 64 -1.37 19.01 2.56
N SER A 65 -1.51 18.72 3.84
CA SER A 65 -1.27 17.41 4.40
C SER A 65 -2.60 16.69 4.65
N PHE A 66 -2.71 15.48 4.12
CA PHE A 66 -3.90 14.65 4.23
C PHE A 66 -3.55 13.37 4.99
N PRO A 67 -4.21 13.09 6.12
CA PRO A 67 -4.17 11.77 6.72
C PRO A 67 -4.81 10.74 5.78
N MET A 68 -4.05 9.73 5.41
CA MET A 68 -4.43 8.70 4.46
C MET A 68 -4.48 7.33 5.13
N SER A 69 -5.31 6.47 4.62
CA SER A 69 -5.45 5.08 5.03
C SER A 69 -5.37 4.18 3.80
N LEU A 70 -4.42 3.25 3.80
CA LEU A 70 -4.23 2.26 2.75
C LEU A 70 -4.57 0.88 3.32
N THR A 71 -5.58 0.22 2.76
CA THR A 71 -5.88 -1.17 3.09
C THR A 71 -5.08 -2.09 2.20
N LEU A 72 -4.49 -3.11 2.78
CA LEU A 72 -3.73 -4.13 2.07
C LEU A 72 -4.03 -5.52 2.61
N ASN A 73 -3.78 -6.53 1.80
CA ASN A 73 -3.89 -7.94 2.17
C ASN A 73 -2.51 -8.59 2.01
N VAL A 74 -2.11 -9.33 3.02
CA VAL A 74 -0.90 -10.16 3.01
C VAL A 74 -1.33 -11.62 2.96
N GLU A 75 -0.82 -12.36 2.01
CA GLU A 75 -1.06 -13.78 1.86
C GLU A 75 0.27 -14.54 1.96
N LEU A 76 0.35 -15.49 2.89
CA LEU A 76 1.48 -16.40 3.01
C LEU A 76 1.14 -17.73 2.32
N VAL A 77 2.07 -18.20 1.49
CA VAL A 77 2.01 -19.49 0.80
C VAL A 77 3.19 -20.35 1.24
N THR A 78 2.91 -21.51 1.85
CA THR A 78 3.93 -22.40 2.42
C THR A 78 3.56 -23.87 2.24
N TYR A 79 4.55 -24.75 2.28
CA TYR A 79 4.29 -26.21 2.37
C TYR A 79 4.10 -26.72 3.80
N GLY A 80 4.13 -25.81 4.80
CA GLY A 80 4.04 -26.18 6.19
C GLY A 80 5.30 -26.89 6.70
N VAL A 81 5.17 -27.59 7.82
CA VAL A 81 6.28 -28.33 8.48
C VAL A 81 6.11 -29.82 8.30
N SER A 82 7.09 -30.47 7.64
CA SER A 82 7.14 -31.94 7.55
C SER A 82 7.74 -32.53 8.84
N LYS A 83 7.07 -33.54 9.40
CA LYS A 83 7.56 -34.29 10.58
C LYS A 83 8.35 -35.55 10.24
N GLY A 84 8.55 -35.86 8.98
CA GLY A 84 9.31 -37.04 8.52
C GLY A 84 8.90 -37.50 7.14
N GLU A 85 9.66 -38.45 6.62
CA GLU A 85 9.38 -39.06 5.32
C GLU A 85 8.05 -39.86 5.35
N GLY A 86 7.15 -39.61 4.37
CA GLY A 86 5.84 -40.24 4.29
C GLY A 86 4.75 -39.68 5.22
N ILE A 87 5.07 -38.67 6.03
CA ILE A 87 4.08 -38.01 6.91
C ILE A 87 3.60 -36.74 6.20
N GLN A 88 2.28 -36.55 6.15
CA GLN A 88 1.72 -35.30 5.61
C GLN A 88 2.21 -34.09 6.37
N PRO A 89 2.62 -33.00 5.69
CA PRO A 89 3.04 -31.78 6.37
C PRO A 89 1.87 -31.15 7.12
N ILE A 90 2.21 -30.53 8.26
CA ILE A 90 1.24 -29.78 9.05
C ILE A 90 1.15 -28.38 8.50
N ASP A 91 -0.08 -27.88 8.31
CA ASP A 91 -0.35 -26.51 7.94
C ASP A 91 0.06 -25.56 9.09
N THR A 92 1.05 -24.75 8.83
CA THR A 92 1.51 -23.67 9.74
C THR A 92 1.20 -22.27 9.22
N SER A 93 0.57 -22.17 8.06
CA SER A 93 0.38 -20.88 7.36
C SER A 93 -0.32 -19.82 8.23
N VAL A 94 -1.37 -20.20 8.96
CA VAL A 94 -2.09 -19.28 9.87
C VAL A 94 -1.21 -18.90 11.07
N THR A 95 -0.49 -19.86 11.64
CA THR A 95 0.39 -19.61 12.79
C THR A 95 1.53 -18.69 12.41
N ASP A 96 2.18 -18.94 11.28
CA ASP A 96 3.31 -18.15 10.78
C ASP A 96 2.87 -16.72 10.43
N LEU A 97 1.68 -16.58 9.83
CA LEU A 97 1.14 -15.25 9.52
C LEU A 97 0.68 -14.50 10.79
N ASN A 98 0.16 -15.20 11.78
CA ASN A 98 -0.18 -14.61 13.08
C ASN A 98 1.07 -14.14 13.84
N GLN A 99 2.21 -14.82 13.71
CA GLN A 99 3.48 -14.36 14.26
C GLN A 99 3.90 -13.01 13.66
N PHE A 100 3.64 -12.79 12.37
CA PHE A 100 3.85 -11.46 11.78
C PHE A 100 2.93 -10.39 12.41
N SER A 101 1.67 -10.72 12.66
CA SER A 101 0.74 -9.83 13.39
C SER A 101 1.29 -9.45 14.77
N MET A 102 1.83 -10.41 15.51
CA MET A 102 2.48 -10.16 16.81
C MET A 102 3.76 -9.33 16.66
N PHE A 103 4.55 -9.60 15.61
CA PHE A 103 5.77 -8.84 15.33
C PHE A 103 5.49 -7.35 15.09
N LEU A 104 4.34 -6.98 14.51
CA LEU A 104 3.96 -5.58 14.33
C LEU A 104 3.87 -4.81 15.67
N SER A 105 3.64 -5.51 16.78
CA SER A 105 3.63 -4.93 18.13
C SER A 105 5.02 -4.87 18.78
N SER A 106 6.07 -5.35 18.10
CA SER A 106 7.43 -5.30 18.62
C SER A 106 8.00 -3.89 18.60
N GLU A 107 8.99 -3.66 19.47
CA GLU A 107 9.73 -2.40 19.51
C GLU A 107 10.42 -2.10 18.18
N TYR A 108 11.01 -3.13 17.55
CA TYR A 108 11.65 -3.00 16.24
C TYR A 108 10.67 -2.50 15.16
N ALA A 109 9.49 -3.14 15.03
CA ALA A 109 8.49 -2.73 14.05
C ALA A 109 7.97 -1.33 14.34
N SER A 110 7.77 -1.00 15.62
CA SER A 110 7.32 0.33 16.04
C SER A 110 8.32 1.42 15.65
N TYR A 111 9.61 1.25 15.93
CA TYR A 111 10.66 2.19 15.51
C TYR A 111 10.76 2.28 14.00
N PHE A 112 10.73 1.15 13.30
CA PHE A 112 10.80 1.12 11.84
C PHE A 112 9.67 1.94 11.19
N LEU A 113 8.45 1.81 11.71
CA LEU A 113 7.26 2.52 11.22
C LEU A 113 7.29 4.01 11.61
N GLN A 114 7.73 4.31 12.84
CA GLN A 114 7.84 5.68 13.33
C GLN A 114 8.86 6.51 12.53
N GLU A 115 10.03 5.95 12.21
CA GLU A 115 11.04 6.61 11.37
C GLU A 115 10.49 6.98 9.98
N ARG A 116 9.48 6.26 9.53
CA ARG A 116 8.82 6.48 8.23
C ARG A 116 7.52 7.27 8.33
N ASN A 117 7.20 7.80 9.52
CA ASN A 117 5.96 8.54 9.78
C ASN A 117 4.70 7.79 9.31
N MET A 118 4.63 6.50 9.57
CA MET A 118 3.50 5.65 9.26
C MET A 118 3.17 4.71 10.42
N ASN A 119 1.95 4.18 10.42
CA ASN A 119 1.56 3.06 11.27
C ASN A 119 1.07 1.90 10.39
N LEU A 120 1.14 0.71 10.94
CA LEU A 120 0.60 -0.50 10.32
C LEU A 120 -0.12 -1.32 11.39
N GLU A 121 -1.39 -1.59 11.17
CA GLU A 121 -2.24 -2.32 12.11
C GLU A 121 -2.97 -3.47 11.41
N THR A 122 -3.31 -4.50 12.16
CA THR A 122 -4.08 -5.63 11.66
C THR A 122 -5.58 -5.31 11.66
N ILE A 123 -6.29 -5.80 10.64
CA ILE A 123 -7.75 -5.71 10.54
C ILE A 123 -8.32 -7.13 10.57
N GLY A 124 -8.88 -7.49 11.72
CA GLY A 124 -9.42 -8.85 11.93
C GLY A 124 -8.33 -9.91 12.12
N ASP A 125 -8.72 -11.15 11.98
CA ASP A 125 -7.90 -12.32 12.28
C ASP A 125 -7.21 -12.88 11.03
N CYS A 126 -6.13 -13.65 11.24
CA CYS A 126 -5.54 -14.47 10.20
C CYS A 126 -6.52 -15.57 9.81
N THR A 127 -6.80 -15.70 8.53
CA THR A 127 -7.73 -16.71 8.03
C THR A 127 -7.06 -17.65 7.03
N PRO A 128 -7.30 -18.98 7.13
CA PRO A 128 -6.79 -19.93 6.15
C PRO A 128 -7.54 -19.77 4.83
N ILE A 129 -6.82 -19.99 3.73
CA ILE A 129 -7.40 -20.07 2.39
C ILE A 129 -7.41 -21.56 1.99
N TYR A 130 -8.59 -22.17 2.05
CA TYR A 130 -8.73 -23.56 1.68
C TYR A 130 -8.75 -23.75 0.17
N ASN A 131 -7.84 -24.58 -0.33
CA ASN A 131 -7.90 -25.04 -1.70
C ASN A 131 -8.87 -26.22 -1.77
N LEU A 132 -9.88 -26.15 -2.63
CA LEU A 132 -10.85 -27.22 -2.85
C LEU A 132 -10.29 -28.47 -3.56
N ARG A 133 -8.99 -28.52 -3.85
CA ARG A 133 -8.33 -29.64 -4.51
C ARG A 133 -7.73 -30.58 -3.45
N ASN A 134 -8.13 -31.82 -3.48
CA ASN A 134 -7.55 -32.92 -2.68
C ASN A 134 -6.13 -33.35 -3.17
N ASP A 135 -5.36 -32.45 -3.71
CA ASP A 135 -4.02 -32.73 -4.22
C ASP A 135 -2.99 -32.47 -3.12
N VAL A 136 -2.24 -33.51 -2.75
CA VAL A 136 -1.23 -33.51 -1.68
C VAL A 136 -0.07 -32.53 -1.97
N SER A 137 0.03 -32.06 -3.21
CA SER A 137 1.07 -31.12 -3.65
C SER A 137 0.69 -29.65 -3.56
N VAL A 138 -0.52 -29.33 -3.06
CA VAL A 138 -1.01 -27.94 -2.99
C VAL A 138 -0.46 -27.27 -1.74
N PRO A 139 0.22 -26.11 -1.87
CA PRO A 139 0.72 -25.38 -0.71
C PRO A 139 -0.42 -24.85 0.14
N PHE A 140 -0.18 -24.78 1.45
CA PHE A 140 -1.06 -24.12 2.41
C PHE A 140 -1.02 -22.61 2.24
N ARG A 141 -2.16 -21.97 2.49
CA ARG A 141 -2.31 -20.54 2.28
C ARG A 141 -3.09 -19.92 3.45
N ALA A 142 -2.63 -18.78 3.91
CA ALA A 142 -3.35 -17.95 4.87
C ALA A 142 -3.30 -16.49 4.46
N GLN A 143 -4.26 -15.71 4.91
CA GLN A 143 -4.33 -14.27 4.63
C GLN A 143 -4.55 -13.46 5.90
N LEU A 144 -4.03 -12.24 5.86
CA LEU A 144 -4.19 -11.22 6.88
C LEU A 144 -4.46 -9.88 6.22
N ASN A 145 -5.49 -9.18 6.69
CA ASN A 145 -5.74 -7.81 6.24
C ASN A 145 -5.05 -6.82 7.16
N LEU A 146 -4.45 -5.81 6.57
CA LEU A 146 -3.73 -4.75 7.27
C LEU A 146 -4.24 -3.38 6.82
N ARG A 147 -4.01 -2.39 7.67
CA ARG A 147 -4.23 -0.98 7.38
C ARG A 147 -2.95 -0.21 7.66
N ALA A 148 -2.47 0.49 6.66
CA ALA A 148 -1.38 1.46 6.81
C ALA A 148 -1.98 2.87 6.90
N GLY A 149 -1.66 3.60 7.98
CA GLY A 149 -1.97 5.01 8.14
C GLY A 149 -0.73 5.85 7.91
N PHE A 150 -0.85 6.95 7.17
CA PHE A 150 0.26 7.86 6.89
C PHE A 150 -0.25 9.25 6.52
N ILE A 151 0.66 10.23 6.53
CA ILE A 151 0.34 11.60 6.10
C ILE A 151 0.92 11.79 4.69
N GLN A 152 0.06 12.13 3.76
CA GLN A 152 0.45 12.54 2.41
C GLN A 152 0.41 14.05 2.32
N THR A 153 1.55 14.66 2.07
CA THR A 153 1.67 16.10 1.84
C THR A 153 1.76 16.36 0.34
N VAL A 154 0.99 17.30 -0.13
CA VAL A 154 0.95 17.69 -1.54
C VAL A 154 1.08 19.20 -1.62
N GLU A 155 2.05 19.68 -2.39
CA GLU A 155 2.16 21.09 -2.73
C GLU A 155 1.09 21.43 -3.76
N ASP A 156 0.42 22.56 -3.58
CA ASP A 156 -0.65 23.00 -4.50
C ASP A 156 -0.15 23.10 -5.96
N ALA A 157 1.08 23.58 -6.14
CA ALA A 157 1.73 23.64 -7.44
C ALA A 157 1.89 22.27 -8.12
N ALA A 158 2.14 21.20 -7.34
CA ALA A 158 2.31 19.85 -7.88
C ALA A 158 0.98 19.23 -8.33
N LEU A 159 -0.12 19.54 -7.65
CA LEU A 159 -1.46 19.08 -8.04
C LEU A 159 -1.90 19.64 -9.39
N ILE A 160 -1.52 20.90 -9.69
CA ILE A 160 -1.83 21.53 -10.96
C ILE A 160 -0.93 20.96 -12.06
N ARG A 161 0.35 20.76 -11.78
CA ARG A 161 1.31 20.19 -12.76
C ARG A 161 0.98 18.75 -13.16
N SER A 162 0.54 17.92 -12.23
CA SER A 162 0.15 16.54 -12.56
C SER A 162 -1.08 16.51 -13.47
N ARG A 163 -1.98 17.47 -13.33
CA ARG A 163 -3.12 17.63 -14.25
C ARG A 163 -2.71 17.99 -15.65
N ASP A 164 -1.72 18.88 -15.81
CA ASP A 164 -1.24 19.31 -17.12
C ASP A 164 -0.38 18.25 -17.82
N SER A 165 0.38 17.44 -17.07
CA SER A 165 1.25 16.41 -17.64
C SER A 165 0.49 15.14 -18.05
N ASP A 166 -0.54 14.77 -17.30
CA ASP A 166 -1.28 13.52 -17.51
C ASP A 166 -2.41 13.65 -18.54
N TYR A 167 -2.84 14.90 -18.82
CA TYR A 167 -3.91 15.21 -19.77
C TYR A 167 -3.42 16.05 -20.93
N THR A 168 -2.27 15.75 -21.51
CA THR A 168 -1.96 16.21 -22.86
C THR A 168 -2.94 15.55 -23.81
N GLN A 169 -4.11 16.13 -23.94
CA GLN A 169 -5.06 15.75 -24.97
C GLN A 169 -4.46 16.05 -26.34
N THR A 170 -4.01 15.03 -26.99
CA THR A 170 -3.82 14.99 -28.44
C THR A 170 -5.21 14.91 -29.09
N GLY A 171 -6.00 15.96 -28.98
CA GLY A 171 -7.34 16.01 -29.52
C GLY A 171 -7.79 17.47 -29.69
N SER A 172 -7.91 17.92 -30.91
CA SER A 172 -8.51 19.20 -31.25
C SER A 172 -9.92 19.30 -30.66
N GLY A 173 -10.11 20.15 -29.66
CA GLY A 173 -11.45 20.58 -29.26
C GLY A 173 -11.74 20.72 -27.77
N ALA A 174 -10.84 20.40 -26.90
CA ALA A 174 -11.02 20.71 -25.49
C ALA A 174 -10.50 22.11 -25.20
N SER A 175 -11.42 23.00 -24.83
CA SER A 175 -11.05 24.26 -24.22
C SER A 175 -10.41 23.95 -22.88
N SER A 176 -9.09 23.91 -22.82
CA SER A 176 -8.37 23.85 -21.57
C SER A 176 -8.65 25.16 -20.83
N VAL A 177 -9.27 25.07 -19.68
CA VAL A 177 -9.27 26.19 -18.74
C VAL A 177 -7.85 26.27 -18.19
N LEU A 178 -7.00 27.04 -18.84
CA LEU A 178 -5.70 27.39 -18.30
C LEU A 178 -5.94 28.40 -17.18
N ALA A 179 -5.87 27.92 -15.95
CA ALA A 179 -5.73 28.81 -14.82
C ALA A 179 -4.26 29.28 -14.78
N GLU A 180 -4.01 30.53 -15.17
CA GLU A 180 -2.71 31.14 -14.89
C GLU A 180 -2.56 31.31 -13.38
N LYS A 181 -1.57 30.61 -12.84
CA LYS A 181 -1.21 30.75 -11.43
C LYS A 181 -0.29 31.96 -11.28
N LYS A 182 -0.77 33.01 -10.68
CA LYS A 182 0.04 34.08 -10.08
C LYS A 182 0.11 33.83 -8.58
N ASP A 183 1.33 33.72 -8.05
CA ASP A 183 1.62 33.65 -6.61
C ASP A 183 0.93 32.52 -5.81
N GLY A 184 0.79 31.36 -6.43
CA GLY A 184 0.26 30.17 -5.73
C GLY A 184 -1.26 30.08 -5.65
N TYR A 185 -2.00 31.12 -6.04
CA TYR A 185 -3.46 31.18 -6.03
C TYR A 185 -4.05 31.33 -7.43
N PHE A 186 -5.27 30.81 -7.60
CA PHE A 186 -6.08 31.16 -8.75
C PHE A 186 -6.55 32.61 -8.60
N THR A 187 -5.89 33.54 -9.26
CA THR A 187 -6.27 34.95 -9.21
C THR A 187 -7.34 35.31 -10.22
N ASP A 188 -7.40 34.56 -11.35
CA ASP A 188 -8.42 34.77 -12.37
C ASP A 188 -8.81 33.43 -13.03
N VAL A 189 -10.10 33.13 -13.01
CA VAL A 189 -10.69 32.03 -13.78
C VAL A 189 -11.49 32.65 -14.91
N THR A 190 -10.96 32.63 -16.11
CA THR A 190 -11.71 33.06 -17.29
C THR A 190 -12.42 31.86 -17.91
N VAL A 191 -13.72 31.75 -17.69
CA VAL A 191 -14.57 30.76 -18.35
C VAL A 191 -15.00 31.32 -19.69
N LYS A 192 -14.45 30.82 -20.80
CA LYS A 192 -14.95 31.13 -22.14
C LYS A 192 -16.02 30.09 -22.49
N TYR A 193 -17.26 30.53 -22.56
CA TYR A 193 -18.34 29.77 -23.20
C TYR A 193 -18.19 29.90 -24.71
N LYS A 194 -18.27 28.80 -25.43
CA LYS A 194 -18.35 28.76 -26.87
C LYS A 194 -19.79 28.98 -27.24
N GLU A 195 -20.11 30.07 -27.97
CA GLU A 195 -21.37 30.29 -28.65
C GLU A 195 -21.58 29.25 -29.76
#